data_6602eda3224ae1961916e1d137d444b8
#
_entry.id   6602eda3224ae1961916e1d137d444b8
#
_cell.length_a   1.000
_cell.length_b   1.000
_cell.length_c   1.000
_cell.angle_alpha   90.00
_cell.angle_beta   90.00
_cell.angle_gamma   90.00
#
_symmetry.space_group_name_H-M   'P 1'
#
loop_
_entity.id
_entity.type
_entity.pdbx_description
1 polymer ?
#
loop_
_entity_poly.entity_id
_entity_poly.type
_entity_poly.pdbx_seq_one_letter_code
_entity_poly.pdbx_strand_id
1 'polypeptide(L)'
;TICNRTYPVLERGGLVWAALDAAADPAQLPALSEPGLVLRPLPLDVPAGEVEAALADAFAGDPVSFFVQPVDAGRSVIRGVAEVVPADRMAALRQWNGRLSRLRDRLEAIARPDVAPIPAEHRPVAAELAALPECGRDAETIRVRVAQKTMVAADVAAFRLEPSAGELPAHQAGAHIDVHLPNGMVRQYSLTNGPDDTGGYVIGVKREAEGKGGSACLHDAVREGDVLAVSAPLSNFPLRRDALHTVFVAGGIGLTPLLAMARTLDLEHGPFTFHAFARSAAALPFKDVLDGFGDRVVFHLGLDPAATDKALQEILVGPAEKHELYVCGPPAMLDLTRRLAAAAGWPEAAVHFEYFKNETRRNSGTSFEIALARSALTLEVPAGKTIVEVLRANGIGITTSCEQGACGTCRVGVIEGAPDHQDVHLSEAEKTRGDCLMACVSRARSPRLVLDL
;
A
#
# COMPACT_ATOMS: atom_id res chain seq x y z
N THR A 1 19.78 17.68 -13.18
CA THR A 1 19.86 16.38 -13.87
C THR A 1 19.76 15.31 -12.79
N ILE A 2 18.59 14.76 -12.54
CA ILE A 2 18.43 13.60 -11.68
C ILE A 2 18.81 12.41 -12.56
N CYS A 3 20.04 11.90 -12.41
CA CYS A 3 20.43 10.63 -13.00
C CYS A 3 19.68 9.54 -12.24
N ASN A 4 18.74 8.86 -12.86
CA ASN A 4 18.23 7.59 -12.40
C ASN A 4 19.38 6.60 -12.40
N ARG A 5 19.96 6.32 -11.22
CA ARG A 5 20.92 5.23 -11.08
C ARG A 5 20.11 3.95 -10.96
N THR A 6 20.30 3.03 -11.89
CA THR A 6 19.86 1.65 -11.77
C THR A 6 20.84 0.90 -10.89
N TYR A 7 20.36 0.23 -9.88
CA TYR A 7 21.18 -0.62 -9.01
C TYR A 7 20.90 -2.08 -9.34
N PRO A 8 21.91 -2.95 -9.43
CA PRO A 8 21.71 -4.38 -9.51
C PRO A 8 20.91 -4.86 -8.29
N VAL A 9 19.90 -5.66 -8.54
CA VAL A 9 19.04 -6.23 -7.50
C VAL A 9 19.07 -7.75 -7.59
N LEU A 10 19.18 -8.41 -6.45
CA LEU A 10 19.14 -9.87 -6.34
C LEU A 10 18.19 -10.26 -5.20
N GLU A 11 17.33 -11.22 -5.44
CA GLU A 11 16.53 -11.87 -4.39
C GLU A 11 17.26 -13.11 -3.88
N ARG A 12 17.46 -13.19 -2.55
CA ARG A 12 18.05 -14.35 -1.89
C ARG A 12 17.55 -14.44 -0.45
N GLY A 13 17.13 -15.64 -0.03
CA GLY A 13 16.62 -15.89 1.32
C GLY A 13 15.32 -15.12 1.63
N GLY A 14 14.51 -14.79 0.62
CA GLY A 14 13.30 -13.98 0.77
C GLY A 14 13.55 -12.49 1.07
N LEU A 15 14.80 -12.03 0.90
CA LEU A 15 15.19 -10.62 0.98
C LEU A 15 15.62 -10.12 -0.39
N VAL A 16 15.30 -8.87 -0.66
CA VAL A 16 15.77 -8.14 -1.84
C VAL A 16 17.04 -7.37 -1.48
N TRP A 17 18.13 -7.67 -2.17
CA TRP A 17 19.43 -7.06 -2.01
C TRP A 17 19.67 -6.09 -3.15
N ALA A 18 19.97 -4.84 -2.85
CA ALA A 18 20.35 -3.85 -3.84
C ALA A 18 21.81 -3.48 -3.66
N ALA A 19 22.61 -3.61 -4.73
CA ALA A 19 23.99 -3.16 -4.73
C ALA A 19 24.04 -1.65 -4.99
N LEU A 20 24.58 -0.89 -4.06
CA LEU A 20 24.77 0.57 -4.22
C LEU A 20 25.97 0.90 -5.13
N ASP A 21 26.81 -0.10 -5.42
CA ASP A 21 27.90 -0.04 -6.37
C ASP A 21 27.64 -1.01 -7.54
N ALA A 22 27.73 -0.53 -8.76
CA ALA A 22 27.54 -1.34 -9.97
C ALA A 22 28.63 -2.44 -10.13
N ALA A 23 29.74 -2.34 -9.41
CA ALA A 23 30.83 -3.32 -9.38
C ALA A 23 30.68 -4.34 -8.22
N ALA A 24 29.60 -4.28 -7.42
CA ALA A 24 29.39 -5.21 -6.32
C ALA A 24 29.21 -6.65 -6.84
N ASP A 25 29.98 -7.57 -6.26
CA ASP A 25 29.93 -8.98 -6.61
C ASP A 25 28.79 -9.69 -5.84
N PRO A 26 27.79 -10.26 -6.53
CA PRO A 26 26.73 -11.03 -5.90
C PRO A 26 27.23 -12.22 -5.05
N ALA A 27 28.44 -12.72 -5.32
CA ALA A 27 29.04 -13.80 -4.55
C ALA A 27 29.44 -13.37 -3.11
N GLN A 28 29.55 -12.07 -2.86
CA GLN A 28 29.82 -11.52 -1.52
C GLN A 28 28.59 -11.48 -0.62
N LEU A 29 27.40 -11.74 -1.15
CA LEU A 29 26.19 -11.85 -0.34
C LEU A 29 26.28 -13.08 0.56
N PRO A 30 25.79 -12.98 1.82
CA PRO A 30 25.75 -14.09 2.74
C PRO A 30 25.04 -15.31 2.12
N ALA A 31 25.58 -16.49 2.37
CA ALA A 31 24.91 -17.74 2.04
C ALA A 31 23.73 -17.90 3.01
N LEU A 32 22.50 -17.74 2.50
CA LEU A 32 21.27 -17.95 3.23
C LEU A 32 20.64 -19.27 2.80
N SER A 33 20.08 -20.00 3.76
CA SER A 33 19.31 -21.21 3.49
C SER A 33 18.01 -20.85 2.75
N GLU A 34 17.68 -21.57 1.70
CA GLU A 34 16.41 -21.45 1.00
C GLU A 34 15.59 -22.74 1.15
N PRO A 35 14.30 -22.67 1.50
CA PRO A 35 13.57 -21.45 1.87
C PRO A 35 13.90 -20.98 3.30
N GLY A 36 14.14 -19.66 3.47
CA GLY A 36 14.29 -19.04 4.78
C GLY A 36 12.97 -18.49 5.33
N LEU A 37 12.89 -18.32 6.65
CA LEU A 37 11.78 -17.62 7.29
C LEU A 37 12.17 -16.17 7.54
N VAL A 38 11.65 -15.24 6.73
CA VAL A 38 11.93 -13.81 6.88
C VAL A 38 11.24 -13.27 8.12
N LEU A 39 12.02 -12.63 8.99
CA LEU A 39 11.53 -11.97 10.19
C LEU A 39 11.08 -10.55 9.88
N ARG A 40 10.25 -10.01 10.76
CA ARG A 40 9.78 -8.63 10.66
C ARG A 40 10.97 -7.66 10.68
N PRO A 41 11.07 -6.72 9.71
CA PRO A 41 12.02 -5.61 9.81
C PRO A 41 11.75 -4.79 11.07
N LEU A 42 12.79 -4.50 11.84
CA LEU A 42 12.66 -3.79 13.11
C LEU A 42 13.48 -2.50 13.07
N PRO A 43 12.86 -1.31 12.96
CA PRO A 43 13.56 -0.04 13.09
C PRO A 43 13.95 0.23 14.55
N LEU A 44 15.10 0.88 14.75
CA LEU A 44 15.62 1.30 16.04
C LEU A 44 16.25 2.69 15.97
N ASP A 45 16.13 3.45 17.04
CA ASP A 45 16.82 4.71 17.26
C ASP A 45 18.20 4.49 17.93
N VAL A 46 19.00 3.62 17.32
CA VAL A 46 20.33 3.20 17.78
C VAL A 46 21.28 3.07 16.58
N PRO A 47 22.56 3.51 16.70
CA PRO A 47 23.55 3.34 15.64
C PRO A 47 23.75 1.87 15.23
N ALA A 48 23.95 1.60 13.94
CA ALA A 48 24.05 0.24 13.41
C ALA A 48 25.13 -0.60 14.09
N GLY A 49 26.32 -0.04 14.37
CA GLY A 49 27.41 -0.78 15.01
C GLY A 49 27.10 -1.28 16.43
N GLU A 50 26.30 -0.53 17.19
CA GLU A 50 25.87 -0.95 18.53
C GLU A 50 24.83 -2.06 18.44
N VAL A 51 23.96 -2.00 17.43
CA VAL A 51 22.93 -3.03 17.16
C VAL A 51 23.58 -4.33 16.72
N GLU A 52 24.60 -4.28 15.85
CA GLU A 52 25.34 -5.47 15.39
C GLU A 52 26.00 -6.21 16.54
N ALA A 53 26.68 -5.47 17.44
CA ALA A 53 27.32 -6.06 18.62
C ALA A 53 26.28 -6.72 19.54
N ALA A 54 25.15 -6.07 19.78
CA ALA A 54 24.09 -6.59 20.65
C ALA A 54 23.37 -7.80 20.04
N LEU A 55 23.20 -7.86 18.73
CA LEU A 55 22.63 -9.02 18.03
C LEU A 55 23.56 -10.23 18.14
N ALA A 56 24.88 -10.04 17.94
CA ALA A 56 25.87 -11.09 18.04
C ALA A 56 25.88 -11.76 19.42
N ASP A 57 25.66 -10.97 20.48
CA ASP A 57 25.56 -11.47 21.85
C ASP A 57 24.18 -12.14 22.12
N ALA A 58 23.10 -11.46 21.81
CA ALA A 58 21.74 -11.89 22.18
C ALA A 58 21.25 -13.13 21.44
N PHE A 59 21.81 -13.43 20.26
CA PHE A 59 21.39 -14.52 19.37
C PHE A 59 22.54 -15.47 19.01
N ALA A 60 23.60 -15.50 19.82
CA ALA A 60 24.72 -16.40 19.61
C ALA A 60 24.25 -17.88 19.56
N GLY A 61 24.58 -18.57 18.46
CA GLY A 61 24.22 -20.00 18.26
C GLY A 61 22.78 -20.26 17.81
N ASP A 62 21.96 -19.23 17.62
CA ASP A 62 20.64 -19.39 17.03
C ASP A 62 20.73 -19.56 15.51
N PRO A 63 19.87 -20.39 14.88
CA PRO A 63 19.84 -20.57 13.43
C PRO A 63 19.11 -19.41 12.73
N VAL A 64 19.65 -18.20 12.89
CA VAL A 64 19.08 -16.97 12.33
C VAL A 64 20.21 -16.03 11.91
N SER A 65 20.12 -15.49 10.71
CA SER A 65 21.04 -14.48 10.20
C SER A 65 20.40 -13.10 10.30
N PHE A 66 21.12 -12.13 10.84
CA PHE A 66 20.69 -10.75 10.96
C PHE A 66 21.55 -9.81 10.10
N PHE A 67 20.88 -8.81 9.55
CA PHE A 67 21.47 -7.73 8.76
C PHE A 67 21.03 -6.40 9.34
N VAL A 68 21.97 -5.55 9.69
CA VAL A 68 21.68 -4.22 10.22
C VAL A 68 21.89 -3.20 9.11
N GLN A 69 20.81 -2.56 8.70
CA GLN A 69 20.82 -1.51 7.70
C GLN A 69 20.91 -0.16 8.40
N PRO A 70 22.00 0.62 8.24
CA PRO A 70 22.06 1.98 8.77
C PRO A 70 21.08 2.87 7.99
N VAL A 71 20.33 3.69 8.71
CA VAL A 71 19.44 4.74 8.14
C VAL A 71 20.14 6.09 8.21
N ASP A 72 20.75 6.39 9.37
CA ASP A 72 21.61 7.54 9.60
C ASP A 72 22.57 7.27 10.79
N ALA A 73 23.24 8.29 11.29
CA ALA A 73 24.21 8.14 12.38
C ALA A 73 23.62 7.64 13.70
N GLY A 74 22.32 7.79 13.92
CA GLY A 74 21.63 7.42 15.16
C GLY A 74 20.54 6.37 14.98
N ARG A 75 20.27 5.92 13.74
CA ARG A 75 19.17 5.01 13.46
C ARG A 75 19.57 3.86 12.56
N SER A 76 18.92 2.72 12.77
CA SER A 76 19.15 1.52 11.98
C SER A 76 17.88 0.67 11.85
N VAL A 77 17.91 -0.32 10.96
CA VAL A 77 16.85 -1.32 10.79
C VAL A 77 17.47 -2.71 10.86
N ILE A 78 16.96 -3.57 11.75
CA ILE A 78 17.31 -4.98 11.76
C ILE A 78 16.45 -5.72 10.73
N ARG A 79 17.10 -6.53 9.90
CA ARG A 79 16.45 -7.53 9.06
C ARG A 79 16.97 -8.90 9.45
N GLY A 80 16.10 -9.91 9.47
CA GLY A 80 16.49 -11.26 9.89
C GLY A 80 15.89 -12.34 9.01
N VAL A 81 16.64 -13.42 8.85
CA VAL A 81 16.18 -14.63 8.16
C VAL A 81 16.54 -15.83 9.03
N ALA A 82 15.52 -16.56 9.48
CA ALA A 82 15.74 -17.82 10.16
C ALA A 82 16.08 -18.90 9.13
N GLU A 83 17.20 -19.61 9.34
CA GLU A 83 17.77 -20.59 8.41
C GLU A 83 16.99 -21.90 8.39
N VAL A 84 16.25 -22.18 9.44
CA VAL A 84 15.37 -23.34 9.55
C VAL A 84 13.94 -22.88 9.57
N VAL A 85 13.11 -23.43 8.69
CA VAL A 85 11.67 -23.18 8.67
C VAL A 85 10.99 -24.24 9.55
N PRO A 86 10.58 -23.91 10.78
CA PRO A 86 9.87 -24.82 11.64
C PRO A 86 8.51 -25.22 11.06
N ALA A 87 8.00 -26.38 11.43
CA ALA A 87 6.65 -26.83 11.04
C ALA A 87 5.56 -25.82 11.47
N ASP A 88 5.73 -25.18 12.63
CA ASP A 88 4.91 -24.03 13.06
C ASP A 88 5.65 -22.73 12.82
N ARG A 89 5.50 -22.21 11.59
CA ARG A 89 6.09 -20.92 11.16
C ARG A 89 5.64 -19.77 12.05
N MET A 90 4.38 -19.78 12.51
CA MET A 90 3.81 -18.68 13.28
C MET A 90 4.35 -18.65 14.70
N ALA A 91 4.51 -19.80 15.34
CA ALA A 91 5.16 -19.86 16.66
C ALA A 91 6.61 -19.37 16.58
N ALA A 92 7.33 -19.75 15.53
CA ALA A 92 8.70 -19.29 15.30
C ALA A 92 8.77 -17.78 15.06
N LEU A 93 7.90 -17.20 14.23
CA LEU A 93 7.83 -15.74 14.00
C LEU A 93 7.55 -14.98 15.30
N ARG A 94 6.62 -15.47 16.13
CA ARG A 94 6.32 -14.86 17.44
C ARG A 94 7.55 -14.90 18.36
N GLN A 95 8.23 -16.03 18.43
CA GLN A 95 9.41 -16.19 19.26
C GLN A 95 10.52 -15.22 18.85
N TRP A 96 10.88 -15.20 17.56
CA TRP A 96 11.97 -14.37 17.04
C TRP A 96 11.63 -12.89 17.10
N ASN A 97 10.47 -12.48 16.63
CA ASN A 97 10.05 -11.07 16.66
C ASN A 97 9.88 -10.57 18.11
N GLY A 98 9.40 -11.39 19.02
CA GLY A 98 9.33 -11.04 20.44
C GLY A 98 10.70 -10.86 21.09
N ARG A 99 11.71 -11.67 20.73
CA ARG A 99 13.09 -11.51 21.19
C ARG A 99 13.71 -10.22 20.64
N LEU A 100 13.51 -9.97 19.33
CA LEU A 100 14.00 -8.74 18.69
C LEU A 100 13.38 -7.47 19.29
N SER A 101 12.08 -7.47 19.55
CA SER A 101 11.41 -6.32 20.17
C SER A 101 11.97 -6.05 21.57
N ARG A 102 12.19 -7.06 22.38
CA ARG A 102 12.83 -6.89 23.70
C ARG A 102 14.28 -6.41 23.62
N LEU A 103 15.02 -6.81 22.58
CA LEU A 103 16.37 -6.30 22.34
C LEU A 103 16.32 -4.80 22.00
N ARG A 104 15.44 -4.42 21.07
CA ARG A 104 15.22 -3.01 20.71
C ARG A 104 14.94 -2.17 21.96
N ASP A 105 13.91 -2.55 22.74
CA ASP A 105 13.47 -1.78 23.90
C ASP A 105 14.63 -1.57 24.91
N ARG A 106 15.52 -2.55 25.07
CA ARG A 106 16.71 -2.42 25.91
C ARG A 106 17.75 -1.46 25.31
N LEU A 107 18.01 -1.57 24.00
CA LEU A 107 19.02 -0.74 23.34
C LEU A 107 18.59 0.73 23.28
N GLU A 108 17.34 1.00 22.97
CA GLU A 108 16.78 2.36 22.95
C GLU A 108 16.77 2.98 24.36
N ALA A 109 16.46 2.20 25.40
CA ALA A 109 16.54 2.68 26.80
C ALA A 109 17.96 3.01 27.25
N ILE A 110 18.98 2.30 26.75
CA ILE A 110 20.38 2.59 27.03
C ILE A 110 20.87 3.83 26.27
N ALA A 111 20.50 3.90 24.99
CA ALA A 111 20.92 4.98 24.08
C ALA A 111 20.36 6.36 24.50
N ARG A 112 19.17 6.37 25.12
CA ARG A 112 18.44 7.61 25.46
C ARG A 112 17.75 7.54 26.82
N PRO A 113 18.51 7.54 27.93
CA PRO A 113 17.93 7.39 29.27
C PRO A 113 17.04 8.58 29.72
N ASP A 114 17.18 9.76 29.09
CA ASP A 114 16.54 11.01 29.52
C ASP A 114 15.60 11.61 28.45
N VAL A 115 15.39 10.95 27.34
CA VAL A 115 14.54 11.47 26.23
C VAL A 115 13.28 10.64 26.14
N ALA A 116 12.14 11.30 26.37
CA ALA A 116 10.86 10.72 25.92
C ALA A 116 11.03 10.31 24.45
N PRO A 117 10.59 9.10 24.04
CA PRO A 117 10.83 8.60 22.71
C PRO A 117 10.36 9.65 21.71
N ILE A 118 11.30 10.17 20.92
CA ILE A 118 10.99 11.07 19.81
C ILE A 118 10.16 10.22 18.86
N PRO A 119 8.96 10.68 18.44
CA PRO A 119 8.22 9.99 17.41
C PRO A 119 9.20 9.79 16.25
N ALA A 120 9.49 8.54 15.91
CA ALA A 120 10.33 8.26 14.77
C ALA A 120 9.70 8.99 13.60
N GLU A 121 10.39 9.97 13.02
CA GLU A 121 10.04 10.52 11.72
C GLU A 121 10.23 9.37 10.76
N HIS A 122 9.23 8.53 10.65
CA HIS A 122 9.18 7.46 9.70
C HIS A 122 9.07 8.11 8.34
N ARG A 123 10.19 8.25 7.66
CA ARG A 123 10.14 8.30 6.20
C ARG A 123 9.42 7.02 5.80
N PRO A 124 8.23 7.11 5.20
CA PRO A 124 7.52 5.92 4.82
C PRO A 124 8.44 5.06 3.96
N VAL A 125 8.55 3.78 4.27
CA VAL A 125 9.22 2.78 3.40
C VAL A 125 8.67 2.89 1.97
N ALA A 126 7.43 3.33 1.80
CA ALA A 126 6.84 3.72 0.54
C ALA A 126 7.61 4.80 -0.25
N ALA A 127 8.35 5.71 0.38
CA ALA A 127 9.15 6.70 -0.36
C ALA A 127 10.41 6.06 -0.97
N GLU A 128 10.97 5.05 -0.33
CA GLU A 128 12.10 4.28 -0.89
C GLU A 128 11.61 3.24 -1.92
N LEU A 129 10.43 2.64 -1.72
CA LEU A 129 9.80 1.75 -2.68
C LEU A 129 9.24 2.50 -3.90
N ALA A 130 8.79 3.75 -3.74
CA ALA A 130 8.41 4.61 -4.87
C ALA A 130 9.61 5.06 -5.73
N ALA A 131 10.84 4.88 -5.24
CA ALA A 131 12.06 5.12 -5.99
C ALA A 131 12.59 3.87 -6.71
N LEU A 132 11.89 2.73 -6.64
CA LEU A 132 12.20 1.58 -7.48
C LEU A 132 11.89 1.93 -8.94
N PRO A 133 12.79 1.56 -9.88
CA PRO A 133 12.58 1.86 -11.29
C PRO A 133 11.23 1.31 -11.74
N GLU A 134 10.51 2.11 -12.51
CA GLU A 134 9.34 1.66 -13.23
C GLU A 134 9.68 0.33 -13.92
N CYS A 135 9.06 -0.75 -13.48
CA CYS A 135 9.09 -2.00 -14.21
C CYS A 135 8.60 -1.68 -15.63
N GLY A 136 9.47 -1.90 -16.63
CA GLY A 136 9.16 -1.62 -18.02
C GLY A 136 7.83 -2.24 -18.41
N ARG A 137 7.18 -1.72 -19.44
CA ARG A 137 5.83 -2.05 -19.93
C ARG A 137 5.56 -3.50 -20.27
N ASP A 138 6.53 -4.36 -20.16
CA ASP A 138 6.45 -5.81 -20.29
C ASP A 138 6.33 -6.49 -18.92
N ALA A 139 5.68 -5.87 -17.93
CA ALA A 139 5.28 -6.56 -16.71
C ALA A 139 4.45 -7.76 -17.15
N GLU A 140 5.06 -8.94 -17.10
CA GLU A 140 4.41 -10.21 -17.44
C GLU A 140 3.14 -10.31 -16.62
N THR A 141 2.00 -10.31 -17.32
CA THR A 141 0.73 -10.54 -16.67
C THR A 141 0.68 -11.98 -16.21
N ILE A 142 0.28 -12.19 -14.99
CA ILE A 142 0.11 -13.51 -14.39
C ILE A 142 -1.26 -14.04 -14.80
N ARG A 143 -1.30 -15.25 -15.31
CA ARG A 143 -2.57 -15.92 -15.62
C ARG A 143 -3.11 -16.62 -14.38
N VAL A 144 -4.31 -16.23 -13.99
CA VAL A 144 -5.02 -16.79 -12.84
C VAL A 144 -6.35 -17.37 -13.26
N ARG A 145 -6.74 -18.47 -12.63
CA ARG A 145 -8.05 -19.08 -12.80
C ARG A 145 -8.98 -18.61 -11.66
N VAL A 146 -10.19 -18.24 -11.97
CA VAL A 146 -11.24 -17.98 -10.98
C VAL A 146 -11.64 -19.32 -10.35
N ALA A 147 -11.09 -19.61 -9.18
CA ALA A 147 -11.37 -20.86 -8.47
C ALA A 147 -12.73 -20.83 -7.76
N GLN A 148 -13.11 -19.65 -7.25
CA GLN A 148 -14.37 -19.47 -6.54
C GLN A 148 -14.89 -18.05 -6.74
N LYS A 149 -16.23 -17.94 -6.83
CA LYS A 149 -16.97 -16.67 -6.87
C LYS A 149 -18.14 -16.75 -5.90
N THR A 150 -18.09 -15.99 -4.81
CA THR A 150 -19.07 -16.06 -3.72
C THR A 150 -19.62 -14.67 -3.41
N MET A 151 -20.93 -14.54 -3.26
CA MET A 151 -21.52 -13.30 -2.76
C MET A 151 -21.24 -13.15 -1.26
N VAL A 152 -20.56 -12.06 -0.90
CA VAL A 152 -20.17 -11.75 0.49
C VAL A 152 -20.93 -10.56 1.06
N ALA A 153 -21.74 -9.89 0.23
CA ALA A 153 -22.76 -8.92 0.61
C ALA A 153 -23.78 -8.81 -0.54
N ALA A 154 -24.85 -8.04 -0.36
CA ALA A 154 -25.92 -7.90 -1.35
C ALA A 154 -25.42 -7.48 -2.74
N ASP A 155 -24.40 -6.63 -2.80
CA ASP A 155 -23.80 -6.07 -4.02
C ASP A 155 -22.29 -6.33 -4.14
N VAL A 156 -21.72 -7.24 -3.33
CA VAL A 156 -20.28 -7.55 -3.33
C VAL A 156 -20.05 -9.04 -3.54
N ALA A 157 -19.26 -9.37 -4.55
CA ALA A 157 -18.74 -10.72 -4.78
C ALA A 157 -17.26 -10.81 -4.41
N ALA A 158 -16.88 -11.87 -3.74
CA ALA A 158 -15.49 -12.27 -3.55
C ALA A 158 -15.08 -13.22 -4.68
N PHE A 159 -13.88 -13.00 -5.22
CA PHE A 159 -13.26 -13.87 -6.22
C PHE A 159 -11.96 -14.41 -5.66
N ARG A 160 -11.84 -15.75 -5.60
CA ARG A 160 -10.58 -16.43 -5.35
C ARG A 160 -9.91 -16.72 -6.68
N LEU A 161 -8.71 -16.22 -6.84
CA LEU A 161 -7.90 -16.32 -8.05
C LEU A 161 -6.68 -17.20 -7.76
N GLU A 162 -6.62 -18.36 -8.36
CA GLU A 162 -5.50 -19.30 -8.20
C GLU A 162 -4.58 -19.24 -9.43
N PRO A 163 -3.28 -19.56 -9.30
CA PRO A 163 -2.38 -19.56 -10.44
C PRO A 163 -2.82 -20.59 -11.48
N SER A 164 -2.80 -20.24 -12.77
CA SER A 164 -3.02 -21.19 -13.86
C SER A 164 -1.81 -22.12 -14.05
N ALA A 165 -0.62 -21.69 -13.63
CA ALA A 165 0.62 -22.47 -13.62
C ALA A 165 1.60 -21.84 -12.61
N GLY A 166 2.45 -22.65 -12.00
CA GLY A 166 3.45 -22.19 -11.04
C GLY A 166 2.85 -21.66 -9.73
N GLU A 167 3.52 -20.69 -9.13
CA GLU A 167 3.15 -20.04 -7.87
C GLU A 167 2.84 -18.56 -8.11
N LEU A 168 1.99 -17.98 -7.26
CA LEU A 168 1.74 -16.54 -7.28
C LEU A 168 2.83 -15.81 -6.49
N PRO A 169 3.25 -14.60 -6.95
CA PRO A 169 4.08 -13.74 -6.15
C PRO A 169 3.48 -13.47 -4.77
N ALA A 170 4.33 -13.50 -3.75
CA ALA A 170 3.92 -13.11 -2.40
C ALA A 170 3.45 -11.65 -2.38
N HIS A 171 2.52 -11.34 -1.47
CA HIS A 171 2.01 -9.98 -1.31
C HIS A 171 2.07 -9.51 0.14
N GLN A 172 2.02 -8.21 0.32
CA GLN A 172 1.91 -7.58 1.63
C GLN A 172 0.45 -7.17 1.91
N ALA A 173 0.09 -7.08 3.17
CA ALA A 173 -1.20 -6.53 3.57
C ALA A 173 -1.37 -5.09 3.07
N GLY A 174 -2.52 -4.78 2.47
CA GLY A 174 -2.79 -3.52 1.79
C GLY A 174 -2.36 -3.49 0.33
N ALA A 175 -1.80 -4.59 -0.21
CA ALA A 175 -1.51 -4.70 -1.63
C ALA A 175 -2.79 -4.85 -2.48
N HIS A 176 -2.67 -4.46 -3.74
CA HIS A 176 -3.69 -4.62 -4.76
C HIS A 176 -3.11 -5.22 -6.04
N ILE A 177 -3.97 -5.69 -6.91
CA ILE A 177 -3.65 -6.17 -8.25
C ILE A 177 -4.46 -5.43 -9.30
N ASP A 178 -3.89 -5.23 -10.47
CA ASP A 178 -4.60 -4.83 -11.68
C ASP A 178 -5.19 -6.08 -12.32
N VAL A 179 -6.49 -6.07 -12.60
CA VAL A 179 -7.21 -7.18 -13.24
C VAL A 179 -7.59 -6.77 -14.64
N HIS A 180 -7.12 -7.50 -15.66
CA HIS A 180 -7.48 -7.32 -17.05
C HIS A 180 -8.80 -8.04 -17.32
N LEU A 181 -9.83 -7.27 -17.62
CA LEU A 181 -11.20 -7.76 -17.78
C LEU A 181 -11.51 -8.19 -19.21
N PRO A 182 -12.45 -9.14 -19.43
CA PRO A 182 -12.86 -9.59 -20.75
C PRO A 182 -13.36 -8.48 -21.69
N ASN A 183 -13.87 -7.38 -21.13
CA ASN A 183 -14.30 -6.20 -21.89
C ASN A 183 -13.18 -5.22 -22.25
N GLY A 184 -11.90 -5.61 -22.06
CA GLY A 184 -10.71 -4.82 -22.37
C GLY A 184 -10.35 -3.76 -21.32
N MET A 185 -11.11 -3.65 -20.25
CA MET A 185 -10.79 -2.73 -19.16
C MET A 185 -9.77 -3.34 -18.19
N VAL A 186 -8.94 -2.51 -17.58
CA VAL A 186 -8.12 -2.87 -16.43
C VAL A 186 -8.69 -2.21 -15.20
N ARG A 187 -8.82 -2.95 -14.10
CA ARG A 187 -9.33 -2.44 -12.83
C ARG A 187 -8.50 -2.95 -11.66
N GLN A 188 -8.29 -2.06 -10.72
CA GLN A 188 -7.53 -2.30 -9.51
C GLN A 188 -8.42 -2.81 -8.39
N TYR A 189 -7.96 -3.87 -7.71
CA TYR A 189 -8.65 -4.46 -6.57
C TYR A 189 -7.67 -4.80 -5.46
N SER A 190 -7.99 -4.36 -4.24
CA SER A 190 -7.20 -4.69 -3.05
C SER A 190 -7.35 -6.17 -2.72
N LEU A 191 -6.25 -6.80 -2.30
CA LEU A 191 -6.23 -8.16 -1.79
C LEU A 191 -6.83 -8.19 -0.38
N THR A 192 -7.70 -9.16 -0.13
CA THR A 192 -8.41 -9.31 1.16
C THR A 192 -7.86 -10.41 2.03
N ASN A 193 -7.12 -11.37 1.44
CA ASN A 193 -6.45 -12.43 2.17
C ASN A 193 -5.11 -11.95 2.76
N GLY A 194 -4.69 -12.59 3.85
CA GLY A 194 -3.39 -12.32 4.45
C GLY A 194 -2.25 -12.88 3.61
N PRO A 195 -1.01 -12.42 3.81
CA PRO A 195 0.17 -12.90 3.10
C PRO A 195 0.54 -14.37 3.42
N ASP A 196 -0.08 -14.94 4.42
CA ASP A 196 0.01 -16.37 4.80
C ASP A 196 -0.82 -17.29 3.89
N ASP A 197 -1.87 -16.78 3.24
CA ASP A 197 -2.65 -17.51 2.24
C ASP A 197 -1.96 -17.40 0.87
N THR A 198 -0.99 -18.28 0.63
CA THR A 198 -0.20 -18.33 -0.60
C THR A 198 -0.88 -19.09 -1.74
N GLY A 199 -2.02 -19.75 -1.47
CA GLY A 199 -2.75 -20.57 -2.45
C GLY A 199 -3.51 -19.77 -3.51
N GLY A 200 -3.66 -18.45 -3.35
CA GLY A 200 -4.39 -17.62 -4.28
C GLY A 200 -4.49 -16.17 -3.83
N TYR A 201 -4.99 -15.32 -4.71
CA TYR A 201 -5.41 -13.97 -4.39
C TYR A 201 -6.91 -13.93 -4.16
N VAL A 202 -7.36 -13.15 -3.18
CA VAL A 202 -8.80 -12.93 -2.95
C VAL A 202 -9.10 -11.45 -3.08
N ILE A 203 -10.02 -11.11 -3.97
CA ILE A 203 -10.49 -9.74 -4.17
C ILE A 203 -11.99 -9.63 -3.86
N GLY A 204 -12.39 -8.49 -3.29
CA GLY A 204 -13.79 -8.13 -3.11
C GLY A 204 -14.22 -7.10 -4.15
N VAL A 205 -15.27 -7.40 -4.91
CA VAL A 205 -15.75 -6.55 -6.00
C VAL A 205 -17.17 -6.11 -5.72
N LYS A 206 -17.36 -4.81 -5.48
CA LYS A 206 -18.68 -4.22 -5.38
C LYS A 206 -19.23 -3.93 -6.78
N ARG A 207 -20.46 -4.34 -7.04
CA ARG A 207 -21.15 -4.04 -8.31
C ARG A 207 -21.63 -2.58 -8.32
N GLU A 208 -20.98 -1.75 -9.12
CA GLU A 208 -21.33 -0.34 -9.30
C GLU A 208 -22.35 -0.19 -10.42
N ALA A 209 -23.59 0.20 -10.08
CA ALA A 209 -24.68 0.32 -11.05
C ALA A 209 -24.43 1.40 -12.10
N GLU A 210 -23.85 2.54 -11.71
CA GLU A 210 -23.54 3.67 -12.58
C GLU A 210 -22.06 3.72 -13.00
N GLY A 211 -21.35 2.58 -12.84
CA GLY A 211 -19.94 2.47 -13.17
C GLY A 211 -19.67 2.36 -14.67
N LYS A 212 -18.40 2.47 -15.06
CA LYS A 212 -17.94 2.33 -16.45
C LYS A 212 -18.00 0.88 -16.99
N GLY A 213 -18.65 -0.06 -16.29
CA GLY A 213 -18.84 -1.46 -16.71
C GLY A 213 -17.78 -2.45 -16.24
N GLY A 214 -16.72 -2.03 -15.53
CA GLY A 214 -15.67 -2.95 -15.05
C GLY A 214 -16.20 -3.93 -13.99
N SER A 215 -16.78 -3.43 -12.88
CA SER A 215 -17.36 -4.30 -11.86
C SER A 215 -18.56 -5.12 -12.37
N ALA A 216 -19.39 -4.54 -13.24
CA ALA A 216 -20.47 -5.27 -13.89
C ALA A 216 -19.94 -6.45 -14.73
N CYS A 217 -18.83 -6.27 -15.47
CA CYS A 217 -18.19 -7.35 -16.22
C CYS A 217 -17.78 -8.52 -15.32
N LEU A 218 -17.13 -8.25 -14.17
CA LEU A 218 -16.77 -9.30 -13.20
C LEU A 218 -18.02 -10.00 -12.64
N HIS A 219 -19.06 -9.26 -12.29
CA HIS A 219 -20.28 -9.85 -11.76
C HIS A 219 -21.06 -10.66 -12.77
N ASP A 220 -21.21 -10.15 -14.00
CA ASP A 220 -22.16 -10.67 -14.96
C ASP A 220 -21.53 -11.63 -15.98
N ALA A 221 -20.28 -11.39 -16.40
CA ALA A 221 -19.60 -12.14 -17.44
C ALA A 221 -18.61 -13.18 -16.92
N VAL A 222 -17.89 -12.90 -15.81
CA VAL A 222 -16.86 -13.80 -15.28
C VAL A 222 -17.46 -14.91 -14.41
N ARG A 223 -17.04 -16.16 -14.67
CA ARG A 223 -17.50 -17.39 -14.00
C ARG A 223 -16.34 -18.12 -13.36
N GLU A 224 -16.66 -19.03 -12.44
CA GLU A 224 -15.70 -20.01 -11.93
C GLU A 224 -15.16 -20.85 -13.11
N GLY A 225 -13.85 -21.07 -13.10
CA GLY A 225 -13.11 -21.73 -14.17
C GLY A 225 -12.51 -20.78 -15.22
N ASP A 226 -13.01 -19.55 -15.35
CA ASP A 226 -12.46 -18.58 -16.30
C ASP A 226 -11.03 -18.18 -15.94
N VAL A 227 -10.23 -17.85 -16.96
CA VAL A 227 -8.87 -17.38 -16.83
C VAL A 227 -8.80 -15.88 -17.05
N LEU A 228 -8.23 -15.17 -16.09
CA LEU A 228 -7.96 -13.75 -16.15
C LEU A 228 -6.45 -13.49 -16.18
N ALA A 229 -6.05 -12.33 -16.67
CA ALA A 229 -4.70 -11.82 -16.55
C ALA A 229 -4.66 -10.77 -15.42
N VAL A 230 -3.68 -10.86 -14.53
CA VAL A 230 -3.49 -9.91 -13.43
C VAL A 230 -2.05 -9.41 -13.36
N SER A 231 -1.83 -8.25 -12.77
CA SER A 231 -0.47 -7.79 -12.44
C SER A 231 0.11 -8.57 -11.26
N ALA A 232 1.42 -8.46 -11.06
CA ALA A 232 2.00 -8.73 -9.75
C ALA A 232 1.38 -7.79 -8.70
N PRO A 233 1.30 -8.18 -7.40
CA PRO A 233 0.79 -7.32 -6.34
C PRO A 233 1.64 -6.07 -6.15
N LEU A 234 0.98 -4.92 -6.07
CA LEU A 234 1.57 -3.62 -5.79
C LEU A 234 1.05 -3.11 -4.44
N SER A 235 1.90 -2.51 -3.62
CA SER A 235 1.50 -1.99 -2.31
C SER A 235 1.76 -0.49 -2.23
N ASN A 236 0.68 0.30 -2.28
CA ASN A 236 0.68 1.75 -2.04
C ASN A 236 0.09 2.10 -0.67
N PHE A 237 -0.36 1.10 0.09
CA PHE A 237 -1.01 1.26 1.38
C PHE A 237 -0.46 0.23 2.37
N PRO A 238 0.84 0.29 2.72
CA PRO A 238 1.50 -0.73 3.53
C PRO A 238 1.09 -0.65 5.00
N LEU A 239 0.93 -1.81 5.64
CA LEU A 239 0.68 -1.91 7.07
C LEU A 239 1.95 -1.61 7.88
N ARG A 240 1.84 -0.69 8.85
CA ARG A 240 2.86 -0.43 9.88
C ARG A 240 2.75 -1.51 10.96
N ARG A 241 3.75 -2.35 11.07
CA ARG A 241 3.75 -3.49 12.02
C ARG A 241 4.38 -3.17 13.38
N ASP A 242 4.94 -1.98 13.52
CA ASP A 242 5.60 -1.49 14.73
C ASP A 242 4.66 -0.63 15.61
N ALA A 243 3.40 -0.49 15.23
CA ALA A 243 2.38 0.19 16.00
C ALA A 243 2.11 -0.52 17.34
N LEU A 244 1.91 0.26 18.40
CA LEU A 244 1.42 -0.26 19.68
C LEU A 244 -0.08 -0.58 19.61
N HIS A 245 -0.82 0.11 18.77
CA HIS A 245 -2.20 -0.18 18.47
C HIS A 245 -2.57 0.36 17.10
N THR A 246 -3.31 -0.42 16.32
CA THR A 246 -3.82 0.00 15.01
C THR A 246 -5.33 0.16 15.05
N VAL A 247 -5.81 1.33 14.63
CA VAL A 247 -7.23 1.62 14.51
C VAL A 247 -7.60 1.55 13.02
N PHE A 248 -8.49 0.63 12.66
CA PHE A 248 -9.05 0.52 11.33
C PHE A 248 -10.44 1.17 11.26
N VAL A 249 -10.65 2.03 10.27
CA VAL A 249 -11.94 2.68 10.00
C VAL A 249 -12.32 2.38 8.55
N ALA A 250 -13.27 1.48 8.37
CA ALA A 250 -13.70 0.95 7.09
C ALA A 250 -15.11 1.40 6.71
N GLY A 251 -15.30 1.93 5.50
CA GLY A 251 -16.62 2.26 4.94
C GLY A 251 -17.00 1.36 3.77
N GLY A 252 -17.99 0.47 3.95
CA GLY A 252 -18.47 -0.42 2.89
C GLY A 252 -17.35 -1.25 2.26
N ILE A 253 -17.18 -1.17 0.93
CA ILE A 253 -16.13 -1.94 0.21
C ILE A 253 -14.70 -1.50 0.58
N GLY A 254 -14.52 -0.34 1.18
CA GLY A 254 -13.21 0.12 1.68
C GLY A 254 -12.62 -0.77 2.77
N LEU A 255 -13.36 -1.73 3.30
CA LEU A 255 -12.81 -2.71 4.22
C LEU A 255 -11.79 -3.66 3.57
N THR A 256 -11.78 -3.82 2.23
CA THR A 256 -10.97 -4.84 1.55
C THR A 256 -9.46 -4.77 1.85
N PRO A 257 -8.76 -3.64 1.75
CA PRO A 257 -7.34 -3.57 2.13
C PRO A 257 -7.14 -3.73 3.63
N LEU A 258 -8.06 -3.16 4.44
CA LEU A 258 -7.98 -3.19 5.89
C LEU A 258 -8.22 -4.60 6.44
N LEU A 259 -8.99 -5.43 5.73
CA LEU A 259 -9.23 -6.82 6.09
C LEU A 259 -7.95 -7.66 6.01
N ALA A 260 -7.16 -7.49 4.95
CA ALA A 260 -5.85 -8.13 4.83
C ALA A 260 -4.89 -7.69 5.95
N MET A 261 -4.94 -6.40 6.32
CA MET A 261 -4.15 -5.85 7.43
C MET A 261 -4.58 -6.44 8.78
N ALA A 262 -5.90 -6.49 9.04
CA ALA A 262 -6.45 -7.06 10.27
C ALA A 262 -6.11 -8.55 10.40
N ARG A 263 -6.21 -9.33 9.32
CA ARG A 263 -5.79 -10.74 9.29
C ARG A 263 -4.30 -10.89 9.62
N THR A 264 -3.46 -10.02 9.08
CA THR A 264 -2.02 -10.03 9.36
C THR A 264 -1.74 -9.73 10.82
N LEU A 265 -2.39 -8.71 11.41
CA LEU A 265 -2.24 -8.39 12.82
C LEU A 265 -2.81 -9.49 13.72
N ASP A 266 -3.93 -10.10 13.33
CA ASP A 266 -4.51 -11.22 14.08
C ASP A 266 -3.53 -12.40 14.17
N LEU A 267 -2.93 -12.80 13.05
CA LEU A 267 -1.91 -13.84 12.99
C LEU A 267 -0.65 -13.48 13.81
N GLU A 268 -0.24 -12.22 13.80
CA GLU A 268 0.92 -11.72 14.53
C GLU A 268 0.59 -11.37 15.99
N HIS A 269 -0.67 -11.54 16.43
CA HIS A 269 -1.19 -11.06 17.72
C HIS A 269 -0.93 -9.57 17.98
N GLY A 270 -0.87 -8.78 16.91
CA GLY A 270 -0.78 -7.33 16.97
C GLY A 270 -2.09 -6.72 17.48
N PRO A 271 -2.05 -5.73 18.37
CA PRO A 271 -3.25 -5.10 18.90
C PRO A 271 -3.90 -4.18 17.86
N PHE A 272 -5.20 -4.38 17.64
CA PHE A 272 -5.99 -3.52 16.76
C PHE A 272 -7.45 -3.43 17.20
N THR A 273 -8.12 -2.38 16.72
CA THR A 273 -9.58 -2.23 16.77
C THR A 273 -10.08 -1.94 15.35
N PHE A 274 -11.14 -2.62 14.93
CA PHE A 274 -11.70 -2.51 13.59
C PHE A 274 -13.11 -1.92 13.64
N HIS A 275 -13.30 -0.71 13.14
CA HIS A 275 -14.59 -0.03 13.04
C HIS A 275 -15.15 -0.17 11.62
N ALA A 276 -16.19 -0.99 11.46
CA ALA A 276 -16.82 -1.29 10.18
C ALA A 276 -18.14 -0.53 10.02
N PHE A 277 -18.17 0.43 9.09
CA PHE A 277 -19.34 1.25 8.77
C PHE A 277 -20.05 0.71 7.52
N ALA A 278 -21.35 0.45 7.62
CA ALA A 278 -22.18 0.04 6.50
C ALA A 278 -23.62 0.52 6.66
N ARG A 279 -24.34 0.62 5.54
CA ARG A 279 -25.77 1.01 5.56
C ARG A 279 -26.66 -0.02 6.24
N SER A 280 -26.26 -1.28 6.25
CA SER A 280 -26.95 -2.39 6.93
C SER A 280 -26.01 -3.59 7.05
N ALA A 281 -26.36 -4.58 7.85
CA ALA A 281 -25.61 -5.83 7.95
C ALA A 281 -25.52 -6.58 6.61
N ALA A 282 -26.59 -6.55 5.80
CA ALA A 282 -26.59 -7.17 4.47
C ALA A 282 -25.69 -6.46 3.45
N ALA A 283 -25.34 -5.20 3.70
CA ALA A 283 -24.44 -4.40 2.86
C ALA A 283 -22.97 -4.43 3.35
N LEU A 284 -22.68 -5.12 4.46
CA LEU A 284 -21.35 -5.26 5.03
C LEU A 284 -20.67 -6.50 4.43
N PRO A 285 -19.66 -6.34 3.56
CA PRO A 285 -18.99 -7.51 3.00
C PRO A 285 -18.08 -8.20 4.02
N PHE A 286 -17.83 -9.49 3.82
CA PHE A 286 -16.96 -10.31 4.66
C PHE A 286 -17.31 -10.28 6.17
N LYS A 287 -18.58 -10.11 6.49
CA LYS A 287 -19.03 -10.01 7.87
C LYS A 287 -18.61 -11.22 8.72
N ASP A 288 -18.74 -12.42 8.18
CA ASP A 288 -18.34 -13.66 8.86
C ASP A 288 -16.85 -13.68 9.25
N VAL A 289 -16.00 -13.08 8.42
CA VAL A 289 -14.57 -12.93 8.71
C VAL A 289 -14.35 -11.91 9.83
N LEU A 290 -15.07 -10.80 9.78
CA LEU A 290 -14.99 -9.77 10.82
C LEU A 290 -15.51 -10.30 12.17
N ASP A 291 -16.58 -11.09 12.18
CA ASP A 291 -17.11 -11.74 13.38
C ASP A 291 -16.03 -12.65 14.05
N GLY A 292 -15.15 -13.26 13.25
CA GLY A 292 -14.04 -14.08 13.73
C GLY A 292 -12.99 -13.32 14.56
N PHE A 293 -12.90 -12.00 14.42
CA PHE A 293 -12.00 -11.19 15.25
C PHE A 293 -12.57 -10.84 16.64
N GLY A 294 -13.85 -11.20 16.92
CA GLY A 294 -14.49 -11.01 18.22
C GLY A 294 -14.61 -9.54 18.64
N ASP A 295 -14.33 -9.26 19.90
CA ASP A 295 -14.53 -7.94 20.52
C ASP A 295 -13.62 -6.84 19.93
N ARG A 296 -12.67 -7.18 19.06
CA ARG A 296 -11.84 -6.20 18.35
C ARG A 296 -12.58 -5.50 17.21
N VAL A 297 -13.80 -5.95 16.85
CA VAL A 297 -14.59 -5.36 15.78
C VAL A 297 -15.82 -4.67 16.32
N VAL A 298 -16.01 -3.42 15.90
CA VAL A 298 -17.20 -2.63 16.23
C VAL A 298 -17.98 -2.34 14.95
N PHE A 299 -19.22 -2.76 14.87
CA PHE A 299 -20.09 -2.55 13.72
C PHE A 299 -20.92 -1.27 13.88
N HIS A 300 -20.83 -0.38 12.91
CA HIS A 300 -21.58 0.88 12.81
C HIS A 300 -22.57 0.77 11.65
N LEU A 301 -23.78 0.32 11.93
CA LEU A 301 -24.76 -0.02 10.90
C LEU A 301 -25.91 0.99 10.86
N GLY A 302 -26.27 1.45 9.66
CA GLY A 302 -27.42 2.31 9.42
C GLY A 302 -27.32 3.70 10.02
N LEU A 303 -26.11 4.17 10.35
CA LEU A 303 -25.90 5.50 10.90
C LEU A 303 -26.18 6.57 9.83
N ASP A 304 -26.88 7.62 10.21
CA ASP A 304 -26.99 8.84 9.45
C ASP A 304 -25.67 9.67 9.51
N PRO A 305 -25.51 10.74 8.72
CA PRO A 305 -24.29 11.55 8.72
C PRO A 305 -23.92 12.13 10.10
N ALA A 306 -24.89 12.54 10.91
CA ALA A 306 -24.64 13.14 12.22
C ALA A 306 -24.19 12.07 13.23
N ALA A 307 -24.82 10.90 13.22
CA ALA A 307 -24.43 9.77 14.04
C ALA A 307 -23.05 9.21 13.61
N THR A 308 -22.76 9.23 12.32
CA THR A 308 -21.43 8.84 11.79
C THR A 308 -20.35 9.81 12.28
N ASP A 309 -20.60 11.13 12.22
CA ASP A 309 -19.66 12.15 12.73
C ASP A 309 -19.39 11.92 14.23
N LYS A 310 -20.44 11.74 15.03
CA LYS A 310 -20.28 11.47 16.46
C LYS A 310 -19.48 10.18 16.73
N ALA A 311 -19.80 9.11 16.04
CA ALA A 311 -19.05 7.84 16.18
C ALA A 311 -17.57 8.00 15.84
N LEU A 312 -17.25 8.72 14.76
CA LEU A 312 -15.86 8.99 14.38
C LEU A 312 -15.15 9.88 15.40
N GLN A 313 -15.83 10.88 15.98
CA GLN A 313 -15.26 11.67 17.08
C GLN A 313 -14.91 10.79 18.29
N GLU A 314 -15.78 9.87 18.66
CA GLU A 314 -15.53 8.95 19.77
C GLU A 314 -14.37 7.97 19.49
N ILE A 315 -14.22 7.48 18.26
CA ILE A 315 -13.14 6.59 17.83
C ILE A 315 -11.80 7.32 17.86
N LEU A 316 -11.78 8.58 17.44
CA LEU A 316 -10.55 9.37 17.23
C LEU A 316 -10.08 10.13 18.47
N VAL A 317 -10.72 9.95 19.62
CA VAL A 317 -10.32 10.59 20.88
C VAL A 317 -8.86 10.31 21.18
N GLY A 318 -8.05 11.36 21.16
CA GLY A 318 -6.66 11.46 21.57
C GLY A 318 -5.78 10.28 21.21
N PRO A 319 -4.89 10.39 20.22
CA PRO A 319 -4.00 9.29 19.91
C PRO A 319 -3.07 9.04 21.11
N ALA A 320 -2.90 7.77 21.48
CA ALA A 320 -1.78 7.40 22.32
C ALA A 320 -0.52 7.30 21.44
N GLU A 321 0.62 7.35 22.07
CA GLU A 321 1.90 7.21 21.40
C GLU A 321 1.97 5.91 20.57
N LYS A 322 2.52 5.98 19.36
CA LYS A 322 2.64 4.85 18.42
C LYS A 322 1.30 4.18 18.02
N HIS A 323 0.19 4.91 18.08
CA HIS A 323 -1.03 4.47 17.45
C HIS A 323 -1.03 4.82 15.96
N GLU A 324 -1.52 3.90 15.13
CA GLU A 324 -1.68 4.09 13.69
C GLU A 324 -3.16 4.02 13.31
N LEU A 325 -3.59 4.94 12.47
CA LEU A 325 -4.97 5.01 11.97
C LEU A 325 -4.99 4.71 10.47
N TYR A 326 -5.75 3.69 10.08
CA TYR A 326 -5.96 3.30 8.69
C TYR A 326 -7.40 3.50 8.29
N VAL A 327 -7.63 4.23 7.21
CA VAL A 327 -8.98 4.60 6.78
C VAL A 327 -9.17 4.31 5.30
N CYS A 328 -10.22 3.58 4.96
CA CYS A 328 -10.65 3.39 3.59
C CYS A 328 -12.17 3.31 3.49
N GLY A 329 -12.76 4.06 2.56
CA GLY A 329 -14.21 4.15 2.44
C GLY A 329 -14.68 5.23 1.45
N PRO A 330 -15.94 5.65 1.54
CA PRO A 330 -16.48 6.74 0.72
C PRO A 330 -15.74 8.06 0.93
N PRO A 331 -15.51 8.89 -0.11
CA PRO A 331 -14.77 10.15 -0.02
C PRO A 331 -15.22 11.05 1.13
N ALA A 332 -16.52 11.25 1.31
CA ALA A 332 -17.05 12.09 2.39
C ALA A 332 -16.65 11.59 3.79
N MET A 333 -16.58 10.28 3.99
CA MET A 333 -16.14 9.67 5.25
C MET A 333 -14.62 9.86 5.44
N LEU A 334 -13.82 9.70 4.38
CA LEU A 334 -12.38 9.93 4.42
C LEU A 334 -12.06 11.38 4.79
N ASP A 335 -12.71 12.34 4.13
CA ASP A 335 -12.51 13.77 4.39
C ASP A 335 -12.93 14.16 5.82
N LEU A 336 -14.04 13.60 6.30
CA LEU A 336 -14.50 13.80 7.68
C LEU A 336 -13.48 13.24 8.67
N THR A 337 -13.03 11.99 8.46
CA THR A 337 -12.06 11.34 9.35
C THR A 337 -10.73 12.10 9.39
N ARG A 338 -10.23 12.60 8.25
CA ARG A 338 -9.01 13.44 8.21
C ARG A 338 -9.15 14.68 9.07
N ARG A 339 -10.26 15.41 8.93
CA ARG A 339 -10.50 16.63 9.73
C ARG A 339 -10.58 16.34 11.22
N LEU A 340 -11.30 15.30 11.58
CA LEU A 340 -11.47 14.89 12.98
C LEU A 340 -10.17 14.38 13.59
N ALA A 341 -9.39 13.58 12.87
CA ALA A 341 -8.08 13.10 13.32
C ALA A 341 -7.12 14.28 13.56
N ALA A 342 -7.03 15.23 12.62
CA ALA A 342 -6.22 16.44 12.80
C ALA A 342 -6.68 17.27 14.01
N ALA A 343 -8.01 17.45 14.19
CA ALA A 343 -8.55 18.18 15.34
C ALA A 343 -8.30 17.47 16.67
N ALA A 344 -8.25 16.13 16.69
CA ALA A 344 -7.95 15.32 17.85
C ALA A 344 -6.44 15.19 18.14
N GLY A 345 -5.57 15.79 17.29
CA GLY A 345 -4.12 15.80 17.49
C GLY A 345 -3.39 14.56 16.98
N TRP A 346 -3.99 13.78 16.06
CA TRP A 346 -3.27 12.70 15.40
C TRP A 346 -2.12 13.22 14.55
N PRO A 347 -0.89 12.68 14.69
CA PRO A 347 0.20 13.01 13.81
C PRO A 347 -0.15 12.66 12.36
N GLU A 348 0.14 13.54 11.40
CA GLU A 348 -0.14 13.27 9.98
C GLU A 348 0.50 11.97 9.49
N ALA A 349 1.72 11.68 9.97
CA ALA A 349 2.46 10.46 9.63
C ALA A 349 1.84 9.17 10.19
N ALA A 350 0.94 9.26 11.18
CA ALA A 350 0.24 8.13 11.78
C ALA A 350 -1.16 7.90 11.18
N VAL A 351 -1.55 8.69 10.18
CA VAL A 351 -2.89 8.62 9.58
C VAL A 351 -2.77 8.25 8.11
N HIS A 352 -3.26 7.06 7.76
CA HIS A 352 -3.12 6.45 6.45
C HIS A 352 -4.48 6.35 5.76
N PHE A 353 -4.55 6.78 4.50
CA PHE A 353 -5.79 6.78 3.72
C PHE A 353 -5.60 6.07 2.38
N GLU A 354 -6.61 5.29 1.98
CA GLU A 354 -6.70 4.78 0.62
C GLU A 354 -8.02 5.23 -0.02
N TYR A 355 -7.92 5.82 -1.22
CA TYR A 355 -9.06 6.32 -2.00
C TYR A 355 -9.32 5.41 -3.20
N PHE A 356 -10.52 4.82 -3.29
CA PHE A 356 -10.92 4.00 -4.45
C PHE A 356 -11.52 4.83 -5.59
N LYS A 357 -12.03 6.03 -5.28
CA LYS A 357 -12.64 6.95 -6.23
C LYS A 357 -12.23 8.38 -5.92
N ASN A 358 -12.04 9.17 -6.96
CA ASN A 358 -11.92 10.60 -6.87
C ASN A 358 -13.19 11.24 -7.48
N GLU A 359 -14.08 11.75 -6.64
CA GLU A 359 -15.31 12.42 -7.06
C GLU A 359 -15.07 13.88 -7.48
N THR A 360 -13.91 14.44 -7.15
CA THR A 360 -13.53 15.83 -7.50
C THR A 360 -13.11 16.00 -8.95
N ARG A 361 -13.12 14.94 -9.77
CA ARG A 361 -12.72 14.99 -11.16
C ARG A 361 -13.56 16.01 -11.95
N ARG A 362 -12.96 17.17 -12.24
CA ARG A 362 -13.53 18.20 -13.10
C ARG A 362 -12.73 18.30 -14.39
N ASN A 363 -13.14 17.58 -15.44
CA ASN A 363 -12.55 17.73 -16.79
C ASN A 363 -13.00 19.03 -17.51
N SER A 364 -13.49 20.02 -16.79
CA SER A 364 -14.09 21.26 -17.33
C SER A 364 -13.11 22.41 -17.50
N GLY A 365 -11.83 22.14 -17.65
CA GLY A 365 -10.81 23.19 -17.87
C GLY A 365 -10.72 23.65 -19.31
N THR A 366 -10.06 24.81 -19.53
CA THR A 366 -9.64 25.30 -20.86
C THR A 366 -8.58 24.39 -21.47
N SER A 367 -8.39 24.41 -22.81
CA SER A 367 -7.24 23.75 -23.43
C SER A 367 -5.93 24.36 -22.94
N PHE A 368 -4.88 23.55 -22.91
CA PHE A 368 -3.52 23.95 -22.58
C PHE A 368 -2.51 23.09 -23.34
N GLU A 369 -1.28 23.57 -23.40
CA GLU A 369 -0.19 22.89 -24.10
C GLU A 369 0.67 22.08 -23.12
N ILE A 370 1.10 20.89 -23.54
CA ILE A 370 2.15 20.14 -22.87
C ILE A 370 3.36 19.98 -23.80
N ALA A 371 4.54 20.30 -23.30
CA ALA A 371 5.80 20.00 -23.97
C ALA A 371 6.46 18.84 -23.23
N LEU A 372 6.86 17.82 -23.98
CA LEU A 372 7.51 16.63 -23.47
C LEU A 372 9.01 16.79 -23.64
N ALA A 373 9.71 17.02 -22.52
CA ALA A 373 11.13 17.41 -22.55
C ALA A 373 12.06 16.37 -23.17
N ARG A 374 11.78 15.07 -22.93
CA ARG A 374 12.61 13.96 -23.44
C ARG A 374 12.30 13.64 -24.90
N SER A 375 11.05 13.79 -25.31
CA SER A 375 10.58 13.45 -26.66
C SER A 375 10.64 14.62 -27.63
N ALA A 376 10.90 15.84 -27.15
CA ALA A 376 10.86 17.11 -27.90
C ALA A 376 9.53 17.34 -28.65
N LEU A 377 8.43 16.81 -28.13
CA LEU A 377 7.09 16.92 -28.71
C LEU A 377 6.28 17.96 -27.93
N THR A 378 5.43 18.67 -28.64
CA THR A 378 4.46 19.59 -28.06
C THR A 378 3.07 19.17 -28.50
N LEU A 379 2.16 19.00 -27.55
CA LEU A 379 0.80 18.52 -27.76
C LEU A 379 -0.19 19.44 -27.08
N GLU A 380 -1.35 19.65 -27.71
CA GLU A 380 -2.47 20.35 -27.07
C GLU A 380 -3.33 19.35 -26.30
N VAL A 381 -3.69 19.68 -25.06
CA VAL A 381 -4.66 18.97 -24.24
C VAL A 381 -5.98 19.73 -24.28
N PRO A 382 -6.96 19.28 -25.09
CA PRO A 382 -8.24 19.95 -25.24
C PRO A 382 -9.04 19.96 -23.94
N ALA A 383 -10.03 20.85 -23.85
CA ALA A 383 -11.04 20.79 -22.81
C ALA A 383 -11.71 19.41 -22.79
N GLY A 384 -11.93 18.85 -21.60
CA GLY A 384 -12.56 17.53 -21.44
C GLY A 384 -11.66 16.32 -21.67
N LYS A 385 -10.41 16.51 -22.13
CA LYS A 385 -9.42 15.43 -22.26
C LYS A 385 -8.40 15.47 -21.13
N THR A 386 -7.90 14.29 -20.76
CA THR A 386 -6.79 14.16 -19.82
C THR A 386 -5.45 14.16 -20.56
N ILE A 387 -4.37 14.45 -19.86
CA ILE A 387 -3.01 14.33 -20.41
C ILE A 387 -2.77 12.88 -20.88
N VAL A 388 -3.20 11.87 -20.10
CA VAL A 388 -3.09 10.46 -20.47
C VAL A 388 -3.79 10.15 -21.78
N GLU A 389 -5.01 10.63 -21.99
CA GLU A 389 -5.76 10.39 -23.24
C GLU A 389 -5.06 11.01 -24.46
N VAL A 390 -4.45 12.18 -24.28
CA VAL A 390 -3.71 12.87 -25.36
C VAL A 390 -2.40 12.14 -25.66
N LEU A 391 -1.64 11.74 -24.64
CA LEU A 391 -0.40 10.99 -24.81
C LEU A 391 -0.66 9.67 -25.56
N ARG A 392 -1.67 8.91 -25.15
CA ARG A 392 -2.07 7.65 -25.83
C ARG A 392 -2.48 7.87 -27.29
N ALA A 393 -3.26 8.91 -27.56
CA ALA A 393 -3.68 9.24 -28.93
C ALA A 393 -2.50 9.55 -29.85
N ASN A 394 -1.37 9.99 -29.28
CA ASN A 394 -0.11 10.27 -30.00
C ASN A 394 0.93 9.13 -29.88
N GLY A 395 0.51 7.93 -29.46
CA GLY A 395 1.39 6.77 -29.37
C GLY A 395 2.41 6.82 -28.24
N ILE A 396 2.27 7.79 -27.31
CA ILE A 396 3.14 7.95 -26.15
C ILE A 396 2.53 7.20 -24.98
N GLY A 397 3.24 6.20 -24.55
CA GLY A 397 2.77 5.43 -23.44
C GLY A 397 3.13 6.07 -22.11
N ILE A 398 2.22 6.00 -21.17
CA ILE A 398 2.38 6.33 -19.77
C ILE A 398 1.73 5.24 -18.93
N THR A 399 2.37 4.86 -17.84
CA THR A 399 1.82 3.87 -16.92
C THR A 399 0.60 4.47 -16.23
N THR A 400 -0.52 3.75 -16.26
CA THR A 400 -1.76 4.13 -15.57
C THR A 400 -2.41 2.91 -14.96
N SER A 401 -3.19 3.10 -13.88
CA SER A 401 -4.00 2.06 -13.28
C SER A 401 -5.43 2.58 -13.02
N CYS A 402 -5.71 3.27 -11.92
CA CYS A 402 -7.06 3.70 -11.57
C CYS A 402 -7.66 4.75 -12.52
N GLU A 403 -6.85 5.58 -13.14
CA GLU A 403 -7.22 6.74 -13.97
C GLU A 403 -8.19 7.71 -13.29
N GLN A 404 -8.11 7.80 -11.96
CA GLN A 404 -8.96 8.65 -11.13
C GLN A 404 -8.18 9.58 -10.19
N GLY A 405 -6.84 9.61 -10.32
CA GLY A 405 -6.00 10.45 -9.46
C GLY A 405 -5.87 9.95 -8.02
N ALA A 406 -6.11 8.66 -7.78
CA ALA A 406 -6.09 8.10 -6.45
C ALA A 406 -4.88 7.19 -6.18
N CYS A 407 -4.34 6.49 -7.21
CA CYS A 407 -3.34 5.44 -7.01
C CYS A 407 -1.88 5.89 -7.18
N GLY A 408 -1.61 7.08 -7.73
CA GLY A 408 -0.25 7.58 -7.94
C GLY A 408 0.47 7.04 -9.18
N THR A 409 -0.03 6.00 -9.85
CA THR A 409 0.66 5.29 -10.94
C THR A 409 0.99 6.18 -12.15
N CYS A 410 0.17 7.20 -12.42
CA CYS A 410 0.37 8.13 -13.55
C CYS A 410 1.11 9.42 -13.15
N ARG A 411 1.95 9.38 -12.11
CA ARG A 411 2.76 10.53 -11.68
C ARG A 411 3.78 10.89 -12.73
N VAL A 412 3.84 12.18 -13.07
CA VAL A 412 4.78 12.76 -14.05
C VAL A 412 5.45 13.96 -13.43
N GLY A 413 6.76 14.11 -13.66
CA GLY A 413 7.52 15.30 -13.25
C GLY A 413 7.09 16.53 -14.05
N VAL A 414 6.99 17.67 -13.39
CA VAL A 414 6.75 18.98 -14.00
C VAL A 414 8.04 19.78 -13.91
N ILE A 415 8.60 20.13 -15.08
CA ILE A 415 9.83 20.92 -15.19
C ILE A 415 9.52 22.41 -15.19
N GLU A 416 8.42 22.80 -15.87
CA GLU A 416 8.01 24.19 -16.00
C GLU A 416 6.49 24.28 -16.09
N GLY A 417 5.93 25.38 -15.59
CA GLY A 417 4.49 25.67 -15.59
C GLY A 417 3.84 25.41 -14.23
N ALA A 418 2.57 25.72 -14.12
CA ALA A 418 1.79 25.58 -12.90
C ALA A 418 0.73 24.48 -13.07
N PRO A 419 0.87 23.32 -12.44
CA PRO A 419 -0.13 22.27 -12.50
C PRO A 419 -1.40 22.65 -11.74
N ASP A 420 -2.54 22.22 -12.24
CA ASP A 420 -3.84 22.25 -11.56
C ASP A 420 -4.13 20.85 -11.04
N HIS A 421 -3.81 20.62 -9.78
CA HIS A 421 -3.97 19.32 -9.13
C HIS A 421 -5.44 19.02 -8.90
N GLN A 422 -5.91 17.91 -9.47
CA GLN A 422 -7.26 17.39 -9.29
C GLN A 422 -7.25 15.97 -8.70
N ASP A 423 -6.09 15.54 -8.23
CA ASP A 423 -5.88 14.27 -7.56
C ASP A 423 -6.10 14.36 -6.05
N VAL A 424 -6.31 13.18 -5.44
CA VAL A 424 -6.37 12.99 -3.99
C VAL A 424 -5.13 12.26 -3.46
N HIS A 425 -4.18 11.95 -4.34
CA HIS A 425 -2.99 11.17 -4.01
C HIS A 425 -1.87 12.03 -3.41
N LEU A 426 -1.59 13.18 -4.03
CA LEU A 426 -0.52 14.06 -3.57
C LEU A 426 -0.92 14.78 -2.28
N SER A 427 0.03 14.87 -1.35
CA SER A 427 -0.10 15.71 -0.16
C SER A 427 -0.17 17.20 -0.53
N GLU A 428 -0.68 18.03 0.34
CA GLU A 428 -0.75 19.47 0.12
C GLU A 428 0.65 20.11 -0.04
N ALA A 429 1.67 19.54 0.63
CA ALA A 429 3.06 19.95 0.47
C ALA A 429 3.60 19.63 -0.93
N GLU A 430 3.28 18.46 -1.49
CA GLU A 430 3.65 18.08 -2.86
C GLU A 430 2.93 18.94 -3.90
N LYS A 431 1.63 19.17 -3.73
CA LYS A 431 0.85 20.08 -4.60
C LYS A 431 1.41 21.49 -4.59
N THR A 432 1.84 21.98 -3.41
CA THR A 432 2.43 23.31 -3.27
C THR A 432 3.79 23.41 -3.97
N ARG A 433 4.62 22.37 -3.97
CA ARG A 433 5.88 22.33 -4.72
C ARG A 433 5.66 22.41 -6.23
N GLY A 434 4.60 21.82 -6.75
CA GLY A 434 4.23 21.85 -8.17
C GLY A 434 5.24 21.14 -9.09
N ASP A 435 6.12 20.30 -8.56
CA ASP A 435 7.19 19.59 -9.28
C ASP A 435 6.73 18.27 -9.92
N CYS A 436 5.49 17.87 -9.69
CA CYS A 436 4.88 16.70 -10.29
C CYS A 436 3.37 16.83 -10.39
N LEU A 437 2.73 15.96 -11.16
CA LEU A 437 1.26 15.89 -11.29
C LEU A 437 0.78 14.48 -11.57
N MET A 438 -0.52 14.22 -11.34
CA MET A 438 -1.19 12.97 -11.78
C MET A 438 -1.81 13.19 -13.17
N ALA A 439 -1.16 12.66 -14.21
CA ALA A 439 -1.51 12.92 -15.61
C ALA A 439 -2.93 12.47 -16.00
N CYS A 440 -3.53 11.56 -15.24
CA CYS A 440 -4.88 11.05 -15.52
C CYS A 440 -6.01 12.01 -15.12
N VAL A 441 -5.74 13.01 -14.26
CA VAL A 441 -6.78 13.95 -13.77
C VAL A 441 -6.31 15.40 -13.72
N SER A 442 -5.04 15.67 -13.45
CA SER A 442 -4.51 17.03 -13.30
C SER A 442 -4.52 17.78 -14.63
N ARG A 443 -4.61 19.08 -14.53
CA ARG A 443 -4.60 20.02 -15.66
C ARG A 443 -3.53 21.10 -15.45
N ALA A 444 -3.59 22.19 -16.19
CA ALA A 444 -2.69 23.31 -16.05
C ALA A 444 -3.44 24.58 -15.62
N ARG A 445 -2.84 25.35 -14.73
CA ARG A 445 -3.20 26.75 -14.42
C ARG A 445 -2.47 27.71 -15.33
N SER A 446 -1.30 27.32 -15.86
CA SER A 446 -0.55 28.03 -16.88
C SER A 446 -0.99 27.60 -18.29
N PRO A 447 -0.77 28.43 -19.33
CA PRO A 447 -1.08 28.06 -20.72
C PRO A 447 -0.33 26.82 -21.21
N ARG A 448 0.83 26.52 -20.59
CA ARG A 448 1.72 25.42 -20.95
C ARG A 448 2.33 24.77 -19.71
N LEU A 449 2.55 23.43 -19.80
CA LEU A 449 3.39 22.66 -18.88
C LEU A 449 4.54 22.03 -19.66
N VAL A 450 5.71 21.98 -19.06
CA VAL A 450 6.84 21.17 -19.54
C VAL A 450 6.94 19.95 -18.63
N LEU A 451 6.75 18.77 -19.22
CA LEU A 451 6.72 17.49 -18.53
C LEU A 451 8.00 16.68 -18.77
N ASP A 452 8.44 15.96 -17.75
CA ASP A 452 9.61 15.06 -17.82
C ASP A 452 9.24 13.72 -18.48
N LEU A 453 8.88 13.78 -19.79
CA LEU A 453 8.48 12.66 -20.64
C LEU A 453 9.22 12.67 -21.99
#